data_c1d1821072e41c25be2f66f403159473
#
_entry.id   c1d1821072e41c25be2f66f403159473
#
_cell.length_a   1.000
_cell.length_b   1.000
_cell.length_c   1.000
_cell.angle_alpha   90.00
_cell.angle_beta   90.00
_cell.angle_gamma   90.00
#
_symmetry.space_group_name_H-M   'P 1'
#
loop_
_entity.id
_entity.type
_entity.pdbx_description
1 polymer ?
#
loop_
_entity_poly.entity_id
_entity_poly.type
_entity_poly.pdbx_seq_one_letter_code
_entity_poly.pdbx_strand_id
1 'polypeptide(L)'
;MKINELKPISERLIDTFLEAGKVSIDLYKKGLKIEIKEDSSPVSNGDLKVNEIITKKIKELTPNLPIVSEETVNLKIKNKEKIFWLIDPIDGTKEYIAGKDEYTLNAALVIDTVPIIGVVGVPKKNRLFYTYGP
;
A
#
# COMPACT_ATOMS: atom_id res chain seq x y z
N MET A 1 18.83 -1.76 9.09
CA MET A 1 18.34 -0.39 9.39
C MET A 1 18.09 -0.25 10.88
N LYS A 2 18.42 0.90 11.40
CA LYS A 2 18.28 1.21 12.84
C LYS A 2 16.93 1.88 13.11
N ILE A 3 16.46 1.78 14.34
CA ILE A 3 15.15 2.38 14.73
C ILE A 3 15.08 3.87 14.42
N ASN A 4 16.17 4.61 14.61
CA ASN A 4 16.21 6.05 14.30
C ASN A 4 16.10 6.36 12.81
N GLU A 5 16.32 5.38 11.92
CA GLU A 5 16.09 5.51 10.49
C GLU A 5 14.65 5.11 10.14
N LEU A 6 14.08 4.17 10.87
CA LEU A 6 12.75 3.61 10.60
C LEU A 6 11.63 4.58 10.97
N LYS A 7 11.76 5.26 12.10
CA LYS A 7 10.73 6.18 12.58
C LYS A 7 10.40 7.29 11.59
N PRO A 8 11.39 8.05 11.04
CA PRO A 8 11.08 9.09 10.04
C PRO A 8 10.41 8.54 8.80
N ILE A 9 10.78 7.34 8.35
CA ILE A 9 10.16 6.71 7.18
C ILE A 9 8.68 6.45 7.45
N SER A 10 8.38 5.82 8.59
CA SER A 10 6.99 5.51 8.95
C SER A 10 6.15 6.78 9.08
N GLU A 11 6.69 7.82 9.73
CA GLU A 11 5.97 9.08 9.93
C GLU A 11 5.65 9.79 8.60
N ARG A 12 6.57 9.76 7.65
CA ARG A 12 6.34 10.37 6.33
C ARG A 12 5.30 9.62 5.51
N LEU A 13 5.08 8.35 5.79
CA LEU A 13 4.04 7.58 5.12
C LEU A 13 2.64 7.89 5.65
N ILE A 14 2.51 8.45 6.84
CA ILE A 14 1.19 8.77 7.41
C ILE A 14 0.41 9.71 6.50
N ASP A 15 0.98 10.86 6.13
CA ASP A 15 0.31 11.83 5.26
C ASP A 15 -0.02 11.24 3.89
N THR A 16 0.89 10.43 3.35
CA THR A 16 0.69 9.75 2.06
C THR A 16 -0.49 8.79 2.11
N PHE A 17 -0.62 8.02 3.18
CA PHE A 17 -1.74 7.10 3.36
C PHE A 17 -3.06 7.83 3.55
N LEU A 18 -3.05 8.95 4.27
CA LEU A 18 -4.25 9.79 4.42
C LEU A 18 -4.69 10.37 3.07
N GLU A 19 -3.74 10.86 2.28
CA GLU A 19 -4.00 11.35 0.92
C GLU A 19 -4.55 10.24 0.03
N ALA A 20 -3.88 9.11 0.00
CA ALA A 20 -4.30 7.96 -0.83
C ALA A 20 -5.69 7.48 -0.42
N GLY A 21 -6.00 7.48 0.87
CA GLY A 21 -7.33 7.14 1.37
C GLY A 21 -8.42 8.08 0.85
N LYS A 22 -8.15 9.38 0.87
CA LYS A 22 -9.09 10.37 0.29
C LYS A 22 -9.29 10.16 -1.19
N VAL A 23 -8.22 9.88 -1.93
CA VAL A 23 -8.28 9.60 -3.36
C VAL A 23 -9.15 8.37 -3.63
N SER A 24 -9.01 7.32 -2.81
CA SER A 24 -9.83 6.11 -2.98
C SER A 24 -11.32 6.42 -2.83
N ILE A 25 -11.68 7.26 -1.87
CA ILE A 25 -13.07 7.67 -1.63
C ILE A 25 -13.57 8.54 -2.80
N ASP A 26 -12.78 9.51 -3.24
CA ASP A 26 -13.16 10.43 -4.31
C ASP A 26 -13.36 9.70 -5.64
N LEU A 27 -12.48 8.78 -5.97
CA LEU A 27 -12.62 7.99 -7.21
C LEU A 27 -13.85 7.09 -7.17
N TYR A 28 -14.17 6.51 -6.02
CA TYR A 28 -15.38 5.75 -5.84
C TYR A 28 -16.62 6.61 -6.13
N LYS A 29 -16.66 7.82 -5.56
CA LYS A 29 -17.80 8.75 -5.77
C LYS A 29 -17.96 9.18 -7.20
N LYS A 30 -16.87 9.29 -7.97
CA LYS A 30 -16.90 9.65 -9.39
C LYS A 30 -17.29 8.48 -10.29
N GLY A 31 -17.34 7.27 -9.76
CA GLY A 31 -17.60 6.05 -10.52
C GLY A 31 -16.31 5.38 -10.94
N LEU A 32 -16.09 4.17 -10.42
CA LEU A 32 -14.88 3.40 -10.69
C LEU A 32 -14.89 2.80 -12.08
N LYS A 33 -13.70 2.76 -12.69
CA LYS A 33 -13.43 1.99 -13.91
C LYS A 33 -12.82 0.67 -13.49
N ILE A 34 -13.48 -0.43 -13.83
CA ILE A 34 -13.12 -1.76 -13.36
C ILE A 34 -12.63 -2.59 -14.51
N GLU A 35 -11.50 -3.28 -14.31
CA GLU A 35 -10.96 -4.26 -15.24
C GLU A 35 -10.87 -5.60 -14.53
N ILE A 36 -10.96 -6.69 -15.29
CA ILE A 36 -10.80 -8.04 -14.76
C ILE A 36 -9.42 -8.55 -15.14
N LYS A 37 -8.64 -8.93 -14.13
CA LYS A 37 -7.29 -9.48 -14.34
C LYS A 37 -7.35 -10.91 -14.87
N GLU A 38 -6.20 -11.43 -15.32
CA GLU A 38 -6.10 -12.79 -15.88
C GLU A 38 -6.58 -13.88 -14.91
N ASP A 39 -6.40 -13.67 -13.60
CA ASP A 39 -6.85 -14.58 -12.56
C ASP A 39 -8.32 -14.41 -12.19
N SER A 40 -9.08 -13.65 -12.99
CA SER A 40 -10.51 -13.32 -12.79
C SER A 40 -10.80 -12.40 -11.61
N SER A 41 -9.77 -11.86 -10.95
CA SER A 41 -9.99 -10.87 -9.88
C SER A 41 -10.17 -9.47 -10.46
N PRO A 42 -10.99 -8.62 -9.83
CA PRO A 42 -11.18 -7.25 -10.31
C PRO A 42 -10.04 -6.33 -9.87
N VAL A 43 -9.76 -5.31 -10.68
CA VAL A 43 -8.93 -4.17 -10.30
C VAL A 43 -9.64 -2.91 -10.77
N SER A 44 -9.62 -1.87 -9.95
CA SER A 44 -10.21 -0.58 -10.29
C SER A 44 -9.14 0.49 -10.50
N ASN A 45 -9.53 1.61 -11.12
CA ASN A 45 -8.65 2.77 -11.21
C ASN A 45 -8.30 3.32 -9.81
N GLY A 46 -9.13 3.05 -8.80
CA GLY A 46 -8.81 3.37 -7.41
C GLY A 46 -7.63 2.57 -6.89
N ASP A 47 -7.62 1.25 -7.13
CA ASP A 47 -6.49 0.38 -6.77
C ASP A 47 -5.19 0.88 -7.41
N LEU A 48 -5.23 1.18 -8.69
CA LEU A 48 -4.05 1.62 -9.45
C LEU A 48 -3.54 2.98 -8.98
N LYS A 49 -4.43 3.92 -8.70
CA LYS A 49 -4.05 5.26 -8.26
C LYS A 49 -3.47 5.25 -6.85
N VAL A 50 -4.07 4.50 -5.94
CA VAL A 50 -3.55 4.32 -4.59
C VAL A 50 -2.15 3.69 -4.64
N ASN A 51 -1.99 2.65 -5.48
CA ASN A 51 -0.67 2.03 -5.68
C ASN A 51 0.37 3.05 -6.16
N GLU A 52 0.01 3.87 -7.13
CA GLU A 52 0.90 4.92 -7.67
C GLU A 52 1.34 5.89 -6.58
N ILE A 53 0.42 6.39 -5.78
CA ILE A 53 0.70 7.36 -4.71
C ILE A 53 1.64 6.75 -3.66
N ILE A 54 1.34 5.56 -3.19
CA ILE A 54 2.14 4.89 -2.15
C ILE A 54 3.52 4.52 -2.66
N THR A 55 3.60 3.90 -3.83
CA THR A 55 4.90 3.46 -4.38
C THR A 55 5.80 4.62 -4.71
N LYS A 56 5.25 5.72 -5.23
CA LYS A 56 6.02 6.92 -5.51
C LYS A 56 6.70 7.45 -4.25
N LYS A 57 5.94 7.55 -3.16
CA LYS A 57 6.48 8.04 -1.89
C LYS A 57 7.55 7.10 -1.33
N ILE A 58 7.31 5.81 -1.38
CA ILE A 58 8.26 4.81 -0.89
C ILE A 58 9.57 4.88 -1.70
N LYS A 59 9.50 5.06 -3.00
CA LYS A 59 10.69 5.23 -3.83
C LYS A 59 11.47 6.50 -3.49
N GLU A 60 10.78 7.57 -3.14
CA GLU A 60 11.43 8.80 -2.68
C GLU A 60 12.15 8.59 -1.35
N LEU A 61 11.52 7.88 -0.42
CA LEU A 61 12.07 7.64 0.91
C LEU A 61 13.19 6.60 0.92
N THR A 62 13.07 5.56 0.10
CA THR A 62 13.99 4.43 0.05
C THR A 62 14.28 4.03 -1.40
N PRO A 63 15.04 4.84 -2.16
CA PRO A 63 15.20 4.63 -3.60
C PRO A 63 15.88 3.32 -3.99
N ASN A 64 16.64 2.73 -3.08
CA ASN A 64 17.41 1.51 -3.35
C ASN A 64 16.71 0.23 -2.89
N LEU A 65 15.53 0.32 -2.29
CA LEU A 65 14.81 -0.85 -1.81
C LEU A 65 13.79 -1.34 -2.83
N PRO A 66 13.71 -2.66 -3.07
CA PRO A 66 12.71 -3.22 -3.96
C PRO A 66 11.31 -3.09 -3.39
N ILE A 67 10.32 -2.97 -4.27
CA ILE A 67 8.91 -2.89 -3.90
C ILE A 67 8.18 -4.04 -4.56
N VAL A 68 7.47 -4.82 -3.75
CA VAL A 68 6.53 -5.85 -4.21
C VAL A 68 5.14 -5.32 -3.97
N SER A 69 4.38 -5.05 -5.03
CA SER A 69 3.00 -4.61 -4.93
C SER A 69 2.08 -5.59 -5.65
N GLU A 70 0.90 -5.82 -5.09
CA GLU A 70 -0.12 -6.64 -5.73
C GLU A 70 -0.50 -6.12 -7.12
N GLU A 71 -0.49 -4.78 -7.31
CA GLU A 71 -0.86 -4.15 -8.59
C GLU A 71 0.33 -3.97 -9.53
N THR A 72 1.55 -4.18 -9.07
CA THR A 72 2.76 -4.17 -9.89
C THR A 72 3.61 -5.38 -9.55
N VAL A 73 3.27 -6.51 -10.17
CA VAL A 73 3.99 -7.76 -9.91
C VAL A 73 5.36 -7.68 -10.57
N ASN A 74 6.41 -7.63 -9.77
CA ASN A 74 7.77 -7.79 -10.25
C ASN A 74 8.21 -9.23 -9.98
N LEU A 75 8.04 -10.08 -10.98
CA LEU A 75 8.40 -11.49 -10.91
C LEU A 75 9.91 -11.73 -10.73
N LYS A 76 10.72 -10.68 -10.84
CA LYS A 76 12.17 -10.76 -10.68
C LYS A 76 12.62 -10.62 -9.24
N ILE A 77 11.74 -10.26 -8.32
CA ILE A 77 12.09 -10.25 -6.91
C ILE A 77 12.07 -11.69 -6.44
N LYS A 78 13.26 -12.27 -6.45
CA LYS A 78 13.49 -13.62 -5.97
C LYS A 78 13.51 -13.59 -4.45
N ASN A 79 13.24 -14.72 -3.82
CA ASN A 79 13.28 -14.94 -2.36
C ASN A 79 14.62 -14.58 -1.69
N LYS A 80 15.54 -13.92 -2.40
CA LYS A 80 16.87 -13.54 -1.92
C LYS A 80 16.96 -12.11 -1.39
N GLU A 81 15.90 -11.30 -1.61
CA GLU A 81 15.89 -9.94 -1.11
C GLU A 81 15.60 -9.95 0.38
N LYS A 82 16.57 -9.51 1.17
CA LYS A 82 16.44 -9.48 2.63
C LYS A 82 15.66 -8.28 3.14
N ILE A 83 15.65 -7.18 2.37
CA ILE A 83 14.95 -5.95 2.71
C ILE A 83 14.12 -5.54 1.51
N PHE A 84 12.80 -5.46 1.69
CA PHE A 84 11.90 -5.05 0.63
C PHE A 84 10.60 -4.51 1.21
N TRP A 85 9.89 -3.74 0.40
CA TRP A 85 8.54 -3.28 0.72
C TRP A 85 7.52 -4.24 0.12
N LEU A 86 6.51 -4.56 0.92
CA LEU A 86 5.36 -5.33 0.49
C LEU A 86 4.15 -4.41 0.57
N ILE A 87 3.45 -4.21 -0.55
CA ILE A 87 2.34 -3.27 -0.63
C ILE A 87 1.10 -3.97 -1.16
N ASP A 88 0.00 -3.84 -0.43
CA ASP A 88 -1.34 -4.13 -0.93
C ASP A 88 -2.10 -2.80 -0.92
N PRO A 89 -2.18 -2.11 -2.07
CA PRO A 89 -2.74 -0.75 -2.09
C PRO A 89 -4.18 -0.71 -1.62
N ILE A 90 -5.01 -1.66 -2.05
CA ILE A 90 -6.36 -1.83 -1.51
C ILE A 90 -6.56 -3.32 -1.24
N ASP A 91 -6.57 -3.68 0.04
CA ASP A 91 -7.00 -4.99 0.48
C ASP A 91 -8.52 -4.96 0.63
N GLY A 92 -9.20 -5.88 -0.03
CA GLY A 92 -10.65 -5.87 -0.11
C GLY A 92 -11.17 -5.11 -1.32
N THR A 93 -10.58 -5.34 -2.52
CA THR A 93 -11.01 -4.69 -3.76
C THR A 93 -12.48 -4.92 -4.05
N LYS A 94 -13.01 -6.12 -3.80
CA LYS A 94 -14.44 -6.43 -4.01
C LYS A 94 -15.33 -5.59 -3.10
N GLU A 95 -14.94 -5.44 -1.84
CA GLU A 95 -15.67 -4.62 -0.87
C GLU A 95 -15.60 -3.15 -1.26
N TYR A 96 -14.43 -2.69 -1.69
CA TYR A 96 -14.24 -1.32 -2.17
C TYR A 96 -15.16 -1.02 -3.36
N ILE A 97 -15.16 -1.87 -4.38
CA ILE A 97 -16.00 -1.71 -5.57
C ILE A 97 -17.49 -1.72 -5.19
N ALA A 98 -17.86 -2.56 -4.22
CA ALA A 98 -19.26 -2.67 -3.77
C ALA A 98 -19.69 -1.50 -2.86
N GLY A 99 -18.79 -0.57 -2.53
CA GLY A 99 -19.10 0.57 -1.68
C GLY A 99 -19.15 0.25 -0.20
N LYS A 100 -18.56 -0.87 0.19
CA LYS A 100 -18.50 -1.27 1.60
C LYS A 100 -17.32 -0.60 2.30
N ASP A 101 -17.38 -0.55 3.63
CA ASP A 101 -16.38 0.12 4.44
C ASP A 101 -15.14 -0.75 4.73
N GLU A 102 -15.22 -2.05 4.48
CA GLU A 102 -14.22 -3.03 4.87
C GLU A 102 -13.11 -3.18 3.84
N TYR A 103 -12.41 -2.10 3.53
CA TYR A 103 -11.18 -2.18 2.77
C TYR A 103 -10.09 -1.36 3.46
N THR A 104 -8.84 -1.75 3.23
CA THR A 104 -7.69 -1.11 3.85
C THR A 104 -6.58 -0.86 2.84
N LEU A 105 -5.74 0.14 3.13
CA LEU A 105 -4.50 0.42 2.41
C LEU A 105 -3.35 -0.09 3.27
N ASN A 106 -2.41 -0.85 2.69
CA ASN A 106 -1.40 -1.55 3.48
C ASN A 106 -0.01 -1.44 2.87
N ALA A 107 0.99 -1.22 3.71
CA ALA A 107 2.39 -1.33 3.35
C ALA A 107 3.20 -1.87 4.52
N ALA A 108 4.20 -2.69 4.22
CA ALA A 108 5.12 -3.21 5.22
C ALA A 108 6.55 -3.17 4.69
N LEU A 109 7.48 -2.74 5.52
CA LEU A 109 8.91 -2.93 5.26
C LEU A 109 9.34 -4.23 5.94
N VAL A 110 9.80 -5.17 5.14
CA VAL A 110 10.22 -6.49 5.62
C VAL A 110 11.74 -6.55 5.64
N ILE A 111 12.30 -6.93 6.77
CA ILE A 111 13.74 -7.11 6.97
C ILE A 111 13.95 -8.51 7.51
N ASP A 112 14.74 -9.31 6.78
CA ASP A 112 15.05 -10.70 7.17
C ASP A 112 13.79 -11.49 7.57
N THR A 113 12.78 -11.48 6.69
CA THR A 113 11.50 -12.17 6.85
C THR A 113 10.56 -11.61 7.93
N VAL A 114 10.95 -10.53 8.62
CA VAL A 114 10.15 -9.92 9.68
C VAL A 114 9.64 -8.55 9.23
N PRO A 115 8.33 -8.29 9.28
CA PRO A 115 7.82 -6.94 9.02
C PRO A 115 8.20 -6.01 10.18
N ILE A 116 8.96 -4.98 9.86
CA ILE A 116 9.48 -4.01 10.83
C ILE A 116 8.69 -2.70 10.82
N ILE A 117 8.34 -2.21 9.63
CA ILE A 117 7.40 -1.09 9.49
C ILE A 117 6.09 -1.67 8.98
N GLY A 118 4.99 -1.26 9.59
CA GLY A 118 3.67 -1.56 9.09
C GLY A 118 2.84 -0.28 9.08
N VAL A 119 2.08 -0.05 7.99
CA VAL A 119 1.13 1.04 7.90
C VAL A 119 -0.17 0.49 7.34
N VAL A 120 -1.25 0.71 8.06
CA VAL A 120 -2.60 0.29 7.65
C VAL A 120 -3.52 1.49 7.73
N GLY A 121 -4.06 1.90 6.58
CA GLY A 121 -5.08 2.94 6.50
C GLY A 121 -6.46 2.34 6.36
N VAL A 122 -7.43 2.89 7.07
CA VAL A 122 -8.84 2.50 6.99
C VAL A 122 -9.64 3.75 6.57
N PRO A 123 -9.71 4.05 5.25
CA PRO A 123 -10.24 5.34 4.78
C PRO A 123 -11.67 5.62 5.22
N LYS A 124 -12.54 4.64 5.16
CA LYS A 124 -13.96 4.82 5.48
C LYS A 124 -14.23 5.04 6.97
N LYS A 125 -13.28 4.68 7.83
CA LYS A 125 -13.40 4.87 9.28
C LYS A 125 -12.47 5.97 9.78
N ASN A 126 -11.76 6.63 8.88
CA ASN A 126 -10.82 7.71 9.19
C ASN A 126 -9.81 7.29 10.26
N ARG A 127 -9.24 6.09 10.10
CA ARG A 127 -8.24 5.52 11.02
C ARG A 127 -6.97 5.15 10.28
N LEU A 128 -5.87 5.26 10.99
CA LEU A 128 -4.56 4.86 10.50
C LEU A 128 -3.77 4.24 11.64
N PHE A 129 -3.18 3.09 11.39
CA PHE A 129 -2.33 2.37 12.33
C PHE A 129 -0.94 2.25 11.73
N TYR A 130 0.09 2.48 12.53
CA TYR A 130 1.45 2.30 12.06
C TYR A 130 2.36 1.86 13.19
N THR A 131 3.44 1.18 12.79
CA THR A 131 4.50 0.76 13.71
C THR A 131 5.85 0.89 13.04
N TYR A 132 6.89 0.97 13.84
CA TYR A 132 8.27 0.97 13.37
C TYR A 132 9.14 0.29 14.42
N GLY A 133 9.81 -0.79 14.04
CA GLY A 133 10.66 -1.56 14.92
C GLY A 133 10.04 -2.86 15.38
N PRO A 134 10.83 -3.72 15.99
CA PRO A 134 10.40 -5.03 16.46
C PRO A 134 9.42 -4.96 17.63
#